data_1187ae9a441610b88782b0cb430191e9
#
_entry.id   1187ae9a441610b88782b0cb430191e9
#
_cell.length_a   1.000
_cell.length_b   1.000
_cell.length_c   1.000
_cell.angle_alpha   90.00
_cell.angle_beta   90.00
_cell.angle_gamma   90.00
#
_symmetry.space_group_name_H-M   'P 1'
#
loop_
_entity.id
_entity.type
_entity.pdbx_description
1 polymer ?
#
loop_
_entity_poly.entity_id
_entity_poly.type
_entity_poly.pdbx_seq_one_letter_code
_entity_poly.pdbx_strand_id
1 'polypeptide(L)'
;MMEQRNNLVLQGTETFSRGQLDNLALENGSLVLDSVAGRSLQYGSYTTPEFAMPAFCNLSVSWNASAPHNTMVEVRCRVYAGNAWTGWMSFGKWAPDYPRCSTHAQSEDGMIFLMGDTVTVATPGGGTGVQLQVNLSTNNDKVTPAVRLLAVAVRPLTWEKHNGHPLNRRLYLPEYCLNTHDPSFGREMDLPLIMAALRNRWGEDILPEEVAYIMEDMATSSTANAAFAAAAAGCCGYPCWQAWMDLADLRAQIHDGCSVAVQVERRIRGQRDPARVWMGLRGFGHDDAVMADYVLLNDPTADTDGAVNCTMALVDFMRYFTGRAIALRAKPRDLAANRPLRLRCELEPGQQPGTYYFSQHGQRDALPDNFAGWIACAAHDGVAHATTAHRSFVRMERTEDGGVRFLPEVLAAGGRFSVYAVDQTGRMRVAEVRLPKPRPAPEQPVTQAQDKPDTVPAAPGAFGQ
;
A
#
# COMPACT_ATOMS: atom_id res chain seq x y z
N MET A 1 -3.68 -39.08 -2.97
CA MET A 1 -4.04 -37.92 -3.78
C MET A 1 -3.30 -36.73 -3.18
N MET A 2 -2.45 -36.04 -3.92
CA MET A 2 -1.92 -34.75 -3.45
C MET A 2 -3.11 -33.78 -3.34
N GLU A 3 -3.28 -33.22 -2.15
CA GLU A 3 -4.27 -32.17 -1.90
C GLU A 3 -3.97 -31.00 -2.84
N GLN A 4 -4.85 -30.74 -3.78
CA GLN A 4 -4.70 -29.63 -4.74
C GLN A 4 -4.85 -28.32 -3.98
N ARG A 5 -3.76 -27.59 -3.80
CA ARG A 5 -3.75 -26.34 -3.06
C ARG A 5 -4.21 -25.18 -3.95
N ASN A 6 -5.08 -24.31 -3.40
CA ASN A 6 -5.54 -23.12 -4.07
C ASN A 6 -4.44 -22.05 -4.24
N ASN A 7 -3.39 -22.14 -3.44
CA ASN A 7 -2.29 -21.20 -3.39
C ASN A 7 -0.96 -21.92 -3.56
N LEU A 8 -0.14 -21.44 -4.47
CA LEU A 8 1.20 -21.96 -4.74
C LEU A 8 2.21 -20.82 -4.59
N VAL A 9 3.20 -21.00 -3.73
CA VAL A 9 4.31 -20.05 -3.54
C VAL A 9 5.60 -20.71 -3.98
N LEU A 10 6.27 -20.08 -4.95
CA LEU A 10 7.52 -20.53 -5.56
C LEU A 10 8.64 -19.63 -5.07
N GLN A 11 9.62 -20.20 -4.39
CA GLN A 11 10.79 -19.50 -3.89
C GLN A 11 11.99 -20.41 -3.72
N GLY A 12 13.17 -19.83 -3.81
CA GLY A 12 14.43 -20.53 -3.58
C GLY A 12 14.94 -21.33 -4.79
N THR A 13 16.23 -21.65 -4.74
CA THR A 13 16.97 -22.28 -5.85
C THR A 13 16.34 -23.59 -6.31
N GLU A 14 15.97 -24.48 -5.36
CA GLU A 14 15.39 -25.78 -5.70
C GLU A 14 14.08 -25.64 -6.52
N THR A 15 13.25 -24.67 -6.16
CA THR A 15 11.98 -24.46 -6.87
C THR A 15 12.20 -23.84 -8.24
N PHE A 16 13.05 -22.82 -8.34
CA PHE A 16 13.29 -22.14 -9.61
C PHE A 16 14.11 -23.01 -10.59
N SER A 17 14.97 -23.90 -10.10
CA SER A 17 15.74 -24.82 -10.99
C SER A 17 14.86 -25.82 -11.77
N ARG A 18 13.58 -25.97 -11.40
CA ARG A 18 12.63 -26.85 -12.08
C ARG A 18 12.06 -26.26 -13.37
N GLY A 19 12.21 -24.95 -13.57
CA GLY A 19 11.74 -24.25 -14.78
C GLY A 19 12.85 -24.08 -15.79
N GLN A 20 12.51 -23.43 -16.89
CA GLN A 20 13.43 -23.13 -17.98
C GLN A 20 13.99 -21.73 -17.82
N LEU A 21 15.30 -21.61 -17.78
CA LEU A 21 16.07 -20.36 -17.75
C LEU A 21 16.58 -20.05 -19.16
N ASP A 22 16.39 -18.82 -19.60
CA ASP A 22 16.95 -18.27 -20.82
C ASP A 22 17.60 -16.92 -20.49
N ASN A 23 18.92 -16.82 -20.63
CA ASN A 23 19.73 -15.66 -20.23
C ASN A 23 19.55 -15.25 -18.74
N LEU A 24 19.17 -16.18 -17.88
CA LEU A 24 19.05 -16.00 -16.44
C LEU A 24 19.92 -17.00 -15.68
N ALA A 25 20.38 -16.56 -14.52
CA ALA A 25 21.08 -17.36 -13.52
C ALA A 25 20.29 -17.42 -12.20
N LEU A 26 20.62 -18.40 -11.35
CA LEU A 26 20.11 -18.53 -9.99
C LEU A 26 21.20 -18.08 -9.02
N GLU A 27 20.98 -16.96 -8.35
CA GLU A 27 21.90 -16.43 -7.34
C GLU A 27 21.17 -16.22 -6.01
N ASN A 28 21.69 -16.78 -4.94
CA ASN A 28 21.12 -16.65 -3.59
C ASN A 28 19.61 -16.92 -3.52
N GLY A 29 19.14 -17.94 -4.27
CA GLY A 29 17.72 -18.29 -4.31
C GLY A 29 16.84 -17.36 -5.15
N SER A 30 17.43 -16.48 -5.95
CA SER A 30 16.75 -15.51 -6.80
C SER A 30 17.06 -15.74 -8.27
N LEU A 31 16.10 -15.40 -9.14
CA LEU A 31 16.29 -15.30 -10.58
C LEU A 31 16.95 -13.94 -10.87
N VAL A 32 18.08 -13.93 -11.54
CA VAL A 32 18.82 -12.73 -11.97
C VAL A 32 19.19 -12.85 -13.44
N LEU A 33 19.48 -11.73 -14.09
CA LEU A 33 20.07 -11.77 -15.43
C LEU A 33 21.46 -12.44 -15.38
N ASP A 34 21.71 -13.36 -16.29
CA ASP A 34 23.02 -13.97 -16.44
C ASP A 34 24.07 -12.93 -16.85
N SER A 35 25.34 -13.23 -16.64
CA SER A 35 26.42 -12.30 -16.90
C SER A 35 27.52 -12.93 -17.76
N VAL A 36 28.08 -12.12 -18.66
CA VAL A 36 29.23 -12.46 -19.47
C VAL A 36 30.34 -11.46 -19.17
N ALA A 37 31.50 -11.94 -18.76
CA ALA A 37 32.64 -11.11 -18.37
C ALA A 37 32.29 -10.03 -17.31
N GLY A 38 31.45 -10.37 -16.34
CA GLY A 38 31.02 -9.49 -15.25
C GLY A 38 30.01 -8.40 -15.66
N ARG A 39 29.40 -8.52 -16.82
CA ARG A 39 28.33 -7.64 -17.29
C ARG A 39 27.05 -8.41 -17.45
N SER A 40 25.96 -7.92 -16.84
CA SER A 40 24.64 -8.53 -16.96
C SER A 40 24.13 -8.46 -18.40
N LEU A 41 23.51 -9.54 -18.85
CA LEU A 41 22.75 -9.54 -20.10
C LEU A 41 21.59 -8.56 -20.00
N GLN A 42 21.20 -7.96 -21.12
CA GLN A 42 20.16 -6.93 -21.12
C GLN A 42 18.74 -7.49 -20.94
N TYR A 43 18.54 -8.75 -21.27
CA TYR A 43 17.24 -9.40 -21.22
C TYR A 43 17.40 -10.89 -20.94
N GLY A 44 16.47 -11.43 -20.15
CA GLY A 44 16.35 -12.86 -19.92
C GLY A 44 14.94 -13.23 -19.48
N SER A 45 14.59 -14.51 -19.64
CA SER A 45 13.29 -15.03 -19.27
C SER A 45 13.36 -16.32 -18.46
N TYR A 46 12.40 -16.50 -17.59
CA TYR A 46 12.16 -17.73 -16.85
C TYR A 46 10.76 -18.23 -17.09
N THR A 47 10.63 -19.50 -17.46
CA THR A 47 9.33 -20.16 -17.63
C THR A 47 9.20 -21.28 -16.60
N THR A 48 8.15 -21.23 -15.79
CA THR A 48 7.89 -22.27 -14.78
C THR A 48 7.49 -23.58 -15.43
N PRO A 49 7.57 -24.72 -14.72
CA PRO A 49 6.79 -25.88 -15.08
C PRO A 49 5.29 -25.56 -15.16
N GLU A 50 4.54 -26.40 -15.81
CA GLU A 50 3.07 -26.36 -15.83
C GLU A 50 2.54 -26.88 -14.49
N PHE A 51 1.63 -26.13 -13.87
CA PHE A 51 1.01 -26.48 -12.59
C PHE A 51 -0.44 -26.89 -12.81
N ALA A 52 -0.79 -28.10 -12.43
CA ALA A 52 -2.18 -28.52 -12.30
C ALA A 52 -2.80 -27.84 -11.06
N MET A 53 -3.95 -27.20 -11.25
CA MET A 53 -4.70 -26.50 -10.19
C MET A 53 -6.10 -27.10 -10.08
N PRO A 54 -6.77 -26.95 -8.91
CA PRO A 54 -8.21 -27.21 -8.84
C PRO A 54 -8.95 -26.41 -9.91
N ALA A 55 -10.02 -26.89 -10.47
CA ALA A 55 -10.80 -26.12 -11.45
C ALA A 55 -11.20 -24.76 -10.87
N PHE A 56 -10.88 -23.67 -11.55
CA PHE A 56 -10.98 -22.31 -10.99
C PHE A 56 -11.66 -21.33 -11.96
N CYS A 57 -12.26 -20.29 -11.38
CA CYS A 57 -12.86 -19.17 -12.10
C CYS A 57 -12.05 -17.86 -12.02
N ASN A 58 -11.17 -17.71 -11.06
CA ASN A 58 -10.26 -16.57 -10.96
C ASN A 58 -8.83 -17.03 -10.64
N LEU A 59 -7.87 -16.29 -11.17
CA LEU A 59 -6.45 -16.47 -10.93
C LEU A 59 -5.83 -15.11 -10.60
N SER A 60 -5.03 -15.06 -9.55
CA SER A 60 -4.17 -13.92 -9.20
C SER A 60 -2.72 -14.37 -9.16
N VAL A 61 -1.82 -13.49 -9.61
CA VAL A 61 -0.38 -13.72 -9.60
C VAL A 61 0.30 -12.63 -8.79
N SER A 62 1.36 -12.99 -8.08
CA SER A 62 2.17 -12.06 -7.30
C SER A 62 3.64 -12.37 -7.49
N TRP A 63 4.47 -11.36 -7.34
CA TRP A 63 5.93 -11.50 -7.38
C TRP A 63 6.59 -10.61 -6.34
N ASN A 64 7.77 -11.04 -5.88
CA ASN A 64 8.63 -10.22 -5.05
C ASN A 64 9.98 -10.09 -5.75
N ALA A 65 10.32 -8.87 -6.11
CA ALA A 65 11.51 -8.58 -6.86
C ALA A 65 12.25 -7.36 -6.32
N SER A 66 13.56 -7.42 -6.34
CA SER A 66 14.41 -6.24 -6.31
C SER A 66 14.53 -5.74 -7.75
N ALA A 67 14.15 -4.52 -8.00
CA ALA A 67 14.29 -3.87 -9.31
C ALA A 67 15.02 -2.53 -9.13
N PRO A 68 16.37 -2.52 -9.12
CA PRO A 68 17.15 -1.31 -9.04
C PRO A 68 16.90 -0.37 -10.22
N HIS A 69 17.39 0.87 -10.12
CA HIS A 69 17.26 1.84 -11.20
C HIS A 69 17.74 1.29 -12.55
N ASN A 70 17.01 1.57 -13.63
CA ASN A 70 17.19 1.05 -14.98
C ASN A 70 16.91 -0.43 -15.18
N THR A 71 16.25 -1.09 -14.24
CA THR A 71 15.80 -2.48 -14.38
C THR A 71 14.29 -2.60 -14.35
N MET A 72 13.75 -3.69 -14.86
CA MET A 72 12.32 -3.93 -14.94
C MET A 72 12.01 -5.41 -14.84
N VAL A 73 10.84 -5.71 -14.27
CA VAL A 73 10.26 -7.05 -14.17
C VAL A 73 8.90 -7.05 -14.87
N GLU A 74 8.65 -8.05 -15.69
CA GLU A 74 7.35 -8.34 -16.26
C GLU A 74 6.98 -9.78 -15.92
N VAL A 75 5.76 -9.98 -15.40
CA VAL A 75 5.25 -11.33 -15.11
C VAL A 75 4.05 -11.60 -16.01
N ARG A 76 4.05 -12.77 -16.62
CA ARG A 76 3.01 -13.27 -17.51
C ARG A 76 2.47 -14.59 -17.01
N CYS A 77 1.24 -14.89 -17.35
CA CYS A 77 0.68 -16.22 -17.17
C CYS A 77 0.00 -16.73 -18.45
N ARG A 78 -0.16 -18.03 -18.51
CA ARG A 78 -1.12 -18.68 -19.41
C ARG A 78 -1.95 -19.69 -18.62
N VAL A 79 -3.18 -19.90 -19.08
CA VAL A 79 -4.15 -20.75 -18.41
C VAL A 79 -4.51 -21.92 -19.33
N TYR A 80 -4.58 -23.12 -18.77
CA TYR A 80 -5.14 -24.28 -19.46
C TYR A 80 -6.63 -24.40 -19.12
N ALA A 81 -7.47 -24.27 -20.14
CA ALA A 81 -8.92 -24.39 -20.04
C ALA A 81 -9.49 -24.86 -21.39
N GLY A 82 -10.61 -25.57 -21.37
CA GLY A 82 -11.22 -26.05 -22.62
C GLY A 82 -10.30 -26.96 -23.48
N ASN A 83 -9.39 -27.70 -22.85
CA ASN A 83 -8.37 -28.56 -23.46
C ASN A 83 -7.29 -27.84 -24.28
N ALA A 84 -7.06 -26.55 -24.02
CA ALA A 84 -6.01 -25.78 -24.67
C ALA A 84 -5.36 -24.78 -23.72
N TRP A 85 -4.13 -24.38 -24.01
CA TRP A 85 -3.47 -23.25 -23.38
C TRP A 85 -3.88 -21.96 -24.07
N THR A 86 -4.15 -20.91 -23.26
CA THR A 86 -4.24 -19.54 -23.80
C THR A 86 -2.88 -19.06 -24.29
N GLY A 87 -2.88 -17.96 -25.04
CA GLY A 87 -1.69 -17.12 -25.20
C GLY A 87 -1.20 -16.55 -23.85
N TRP A 88 0.01 -16.04 -23.85
CA TRP A 88 0.58 -15.38 -22.67
C TRP A 88 -0.11 -14.04 -22.40
N MET A 89 -0.62 -13.87 -21.17
CA MET A 89 -1.23 -12.64 -20.67
C MET A 89 -0.27 -11.98 -19.69
N SER A 90 0.09 -10.72 -19.93
CA SER A 90 1.01 -9.96 -19.09
C SER A 90 0.26 -9.24 -17.97
N PHE A 91 0.75 -9.31 -16.73
CA PHE A 91 0.29 -8.47 -15.62
C PHE A 91 0.85 -7.05 -15.68
N GLY A 92 1.65 -6.76 -16.70
CA GLY A 92 2.27 -5.48 -16.91
C GLY A 92 3.73 -5.43 -16.47
N LYS A 93 4.29 -4.25 -16.63
CA LYS A 93 5.69 -3.96 -16.30
C LYS A 93 5.75 -3.27 -14.95
N TRP A 94 6.69 -3.69 -14.13
CA TRP A 94 6.85 -3.17 -12.78
C TRP A 94 8.32 -2.94 -12.41
N ALA A 95 8.60 -1.76 -11.87
CA ALA A 95 9.79 -1.43 -11.08
C ALA A 95 9.43 -0.22 -10.19
N PRO A 96 10.11 0.03 -9.07
CA PRO A 96 9.82 1.18 -8.22
C PRO A 96 9.97 2.53 -8.93
N ASP A 97 10.89 2.65 -9.88
CA ASP A 97 11.23 3.89 -10.61
C ASP A 97 10.91 3.85 -12.11
N TYR A 98 10.14 2.88 -12.56
CA TYR A 98 9.67 2.75 -13.92
C TYR A 98 8.15 3.02 -13.96
N PRO A 99 7.60 3.52 -15.06
CA PRO A 99 6.14 3.57 -15.20
C PRO A 99 5.55 2.18 -15.00
N ARG A 100 4.80 2.03 -13.91
CA ARG A 100 4.12 0.79 -13.55
C ARG A 100 2.77 0.78 -14.25
N CYS A 101 2.60 -0.11 -15.21
CA CYS A 101 1.38 -0.18 -15.99
C CYS A 101 0.91 -1.62 -16.06
N SER A 102 -0.27 -1.91 -15.52
CA SER A 102 -0.96 -3.17 -15.77
C SER A 102 -1.46 -3.22 -17.22
N THR A 103 -1.84 -4.40 -17.66
CA THR A 103 -2.40 -4.60 -19.00
C THR A 103 -3.76 -5.26 -18.94
N HIS A 104 -4.47 -5.17 -20.05
CA HIS A 104 -5.67 -5.95 -20.32
C HIS A 104 -5.35 -6.94 -21.44
N ALA A 105 -5.77 -8.17 -21.26
CA ALA A 105 -5.61 -9.23 -22.26
C ALA A 105 -6.82 -10.16 -22.23
N GLN A 106 -7.10 -10.79 -23.36
CA GLN A 106 -8.15 -11.80 -23.45
C GLN A 106 -7.74 -12.93 -24.39
N SER A 107 -8.32 -14.12 -24.17
CA SER A 107 -8.23 -15.24 -25.09
C SER A 107 -8.97 -14.92 -26.40
N GLU A 108 -8.67 -15.66 -27.46
CA GLU A 108 -9.31 -15.46 -28.79
C GLU A 108 -10.84 -15.57 -28.74
N ASP A 109 -11.36 -16.45 -27.89
CA ASP A 109 -12.80 -16.64 -27.67
C ASP A 109 -13.42 -15.65 -26.68
N GLY A 110 -12.61 -14.78 -26.05
CA GLY A 110 -13.03 -13.82 -25.04
C GLY A 110 -13.50 -14.41 -23.71
N MET A 111 -13.37 -15.73 -23.52
CA MET A 111 -13.84 -16.42 -22.31
C MET A 111 -12.85 -16.34 -21.14
N ILE A 112 -11.60 -16.02 -21.42
CA ILE A 112 -10.55 -15.84 -20.41
C ILE A 112 -9.96 -14.46 -20.61
N PHE A 113 -10.01 -13.64 -19.55
CA PHE A 113 -9.53 -12.27 -19.64
C PHE A 113 -8.82 -11.83 -18.37
N LEU A 114 -7.76 -11.05 -18.56
CA LEU A 114 -7.00 -10.38 -17.53
C LEU A 114 -7.43 -8.92 -17.44
N MET A 115 -7.80 -8.49 -16.23
CA MET A 115 -8.04 -7.08 -15.91
C MET A 115 -7.20 -6.70 -14.68
N GLY A 116 -6.20 -5.83 -14.91
CA GLY A 116 -5.29 -5.38 -13.85
C GLY A 116 -4.52 -6.53 -13.19
N ASP A 117 -5.02 -7.05 -12.10
CA ASP A 117 -4.35 -8.04 -11.26
C ASP A 117 -5.06 -9.41 -11.18
N THR A 118 -6.13 -9.60 -11.94
CA THR A 118 -6.95 -10.82 -11.86
C THR A 118 -7.31 -11.34 -13.23
N VAL A 119 -7.02 -12.62 -13.48
CA VAL A 119 -7.55 -13.36 -14.63
C VAL A 119 -8.89 -13.96 -14.25
N THR A 120 -9.90 -13.73 -15.06
CA THR A 120 -11.22 -14.36 -14.96
C THR A 120 -11.35 -15.42 -16.02
N VAL A 121 -11.83 -16.61 -15.64
CA VAL A 121 -12.06 -17.76 -16.52
C VAL A 121 -13.56 -18.04 -16.53
N ALA A 122 -14.23 -17.65 -17.62
CA ALA A 122 -15.65 -17.89 -17.83
C ALA A 122 -15.91 -19.16 -18.68
N THR A 123 -14.86 -19.86 -19.13
CA THR A 123 -14.97 -21.14 -19.84
C THR A 123 -15.69 -22.17 -18.97
N PRO A 124 -16.67 -22.92 -19.51
CA PRO A 124 -17.30 -24.03 -18.80
C PRO A 124 -16.26 -25.02 -18.28
N GLY A 125 -16.35 -25.39 -16.99
CA GLY A 125 -15.34 -26.23 -16.32
C GLY A 125 -14.14 -25.46 -15.76
N GLY A 126 -14.01 -24.15 -16.03
CA GLY A 126 -12.96 -23.31 -15.51
C GLY A 126 -11.58 -23.58 -16.07
N GLY A 127 -10.58 -22.94 -15.46
CA GLY A 127 -9.16 -23.25 -15.69
C GLY A 127 -8.71 -24.41 -14.82
N THR A 128 -7.81 -25.25 -15.33
CA THR A 128 -7.27 -26.41 -14.59
C THR A 128 -5.75 -26.46 -14.58
N GLY A 129 -5.09 -25.55 -15.30
CA GLY A 129 -3.65 -25.45 -15.32
C GLY A 129 -3.18 -24.01 -15.41
N VAL A 130 -2.00 -23.76 -14.88
CA VAL A 130 -1.34 -22.44 -14.90
C VAL A 130 0.14 -22.62 -15.19
N GLN A 131 0.69 -21.72 -15.99
CA GLN A 131 2.11 -21.57 -16.18
C GLN A 131 2.48 -20.10 -16.12
N LEU A 132 3.61 -19.77 -15.50
CA LEU A 132 4.13 -18.41 -15.41
C LEU A 132 5.36 -18.24 -16.29
N GLN A 133 5.54 -17.01 -16.79
CA GLN A 133 6.76 -16.53 -17.40
C GLN A 133 7.17 -15.22 -16.74
N VAL A 134 8.45 -15.09 -16.42
CA VAL A 134 9.04 -13.86 -15.87
C VAL A 134 10.08 -13.36 -16.86
N ASN A 135 9.96 -12.10 -17.24
CA ASN A 135 10.92 -11.41 -18.08
C ASN A 135 11.67 -10.38 -17.23
N LEU A 136 12.98 -10.43 -17.26
CA LEU A 136 13.86 -9.48 -16.61
C LEU A 136 14.59 -8.66 -17.68
N SER A 137 14.74 -7.36 -17.42
CA SER A 137 15.52 -6.49 -18.31
C SER A 137 16.30 -5.43 -17.54
N THR A 138 17.41 -4.98 -18.15
CA THR A 138 18.22 -3.88 -17.65
C THR A 138 18.71 -3.02 -18.81
N ASN A 139 18.77 -1.70 -18.59
CA ASN A 139 19.43 -0.75 -19.47
C ASN A 139 20.87 -0.43 -18.99
N ASN A 140 21.32 -1.07 -17.89
CA ASN A 140 22.64 -0.90 -17.31
C ASN A 140 23.23 -2.28 -17.01
N ASP A 141 24.27 -2.66 -17.76
CA ASP A 141 24.94 -3.96 -17.66
C ASP A 141 25.65 -4.25 -16.33
N LYS A 142 25.70 -3.26 -15.43
CA LYS A 142 26.26 -3.39 -14.07
C LYS A 142 25.18 -3.72 -13.03
N VAL A 143 23.91 -3.76 -13.41
CA VAL A 143 22.78 -3.90 -12.49
C VAL A 143 21.79 -4.92 -13.03
N THR A 144 21.36 -5.83 -12.18
CA THR A 144 20.36 -6.83 -12.50
C THR A 144 19.15 -6.72 -11.57
N PRO A 145 17.92 -6.92 -12.06
CA PRO A 145 16.77 -7.18 -11.18
C PRO A 145 16.90 -8.60 -10.61
N ALA A 146 16.29 -8.84 -9.46
CA ALA A 146 16.32 -10.15 -8.81
C ALA A 146 14.91 -10.55 -8.33
N VAL A 147 14.37 -11.64 -8.85
CA VAL A 147 13.05 -12.17 -8.41
C VAL A 147 13.26 -13.29 -7.39
N ARG A 148 12.71 -13.08 -6.19
CA ARG A 148 12.84 -13.98 -5.05
C ARG A 148 11.64 -14.89 -4.82
N LEU A 149 10.45 -14.45 -5.23
CA LEU A 149 9.21 -15.16 -5.01
C LEU A 149 8.26 -14.92 -6.19
N LEU A 150 7.59 -15.99 -6.59
CA LEU A 150 6.41 -15.96 -7.46
C LEU A 150 5.28 -16.69 -6.73
N ALA A 151 4.07 -16.21 -6.86
CA ALA A 151 2.92 -16.90 -6.30
C ALA A 151 1.74 -16.91 -7.27
N VAL A 152 1.02 -18.02 -7.22
CA VAL A 152 -0.23 -18.25 -7.94
C VAL A 152 -1.32 -18.52 -6.91
N ALA A 153 -2.44 -17.84 -7.03
CA ALA A 153 -3.60 -18.07 -6.21
C ALA A 153 -4.84 -18.20 -7.09
N VAL A 154 -5.61 -19.25 -6.89
CA VAL A 154 -6.84 -19.52 -7.66
C VAL A 154 -8.06 -19.57 -6.75
N ARG A 155 -9.17 -19.04 -7.27
CA ARG A 155 -10.49 -19.24 -6.67
C ARG A 155 -11.13 -20.47 -7.30
N PRO A 156 -11.28 -21.59 -6.57
CA PRO A 156 -11.87 -22.80 -7.11
C PRO A 156 -13.34 -22.58 -7.51
N LEU A 157 -13.78 -23.29 -8.55
CA LEU A 157 -15.19 -23.36 -8.91
C LEU A 157 -16.03 -24.01 -7.79
N THR A 158 -15.51 -25.09 -7.23
CA THR A 158 -16.10 -25.75 -6.06
C THR A 158 -15.10 -25.57 -4.91
N TRP A 159 -15.42 -24.60 -4.05
CA TRP A 159 -14.56 -24.31 -2.91
C TRP A 159 -15.12 -24.91 -1.63
N GLU A 160 -14.52 -25.99 -1.20
CA GLU A 160 -14.75 -26.54 0.14
C GLU A 160 -14.05 -25.65 1.16
N LYS A 161 -14.85 -24.83 1.86
CA LYS A 161 -14.34 -23.91 2.87
C LYS A 161 -14.25 -24.60 4.21
N HIS A 162 -13.08 -24.54 4.82
CA HIS A 162 -12.82 -25.09 6.14
C HIS A 162 -12.84 -24.00 7.20
N ASN A 163 -13.37 -24.31 8.38
CA ASN A 163 -13.43 -23.34 9.47
C ASN A 163 -12.14 -23.30 10.31
N GLY A 164 -11.37 -24.40 10.31
CA GLY A 164 -10.22 -24.54 11.20
C GLY A 164 -10.62 -24.63 12.68
N HIS A 165 -9.62 -24.61 13.55
CA HIS A 165 -9.85 -24.61 15.01
C HIS A 165 -10.18 -23.20 15.48
N PRO A 166 -11.11 -23.06 16.47
CA PRO A 166 -11.35 -21.78 17.12
C PRO A 166 -10.04 -21.15 17.63
N LEU A 167 -9.94 -19.84 17.47
CA LEU A 167 -8.74 -19.10 17.85
C LEU A 167 -9.14 -17.86 18.63
N ASN A 168 -8.54 -17.67 19.81
CA ASN A 168 -8.62 -16.46 20.59
C ASN A 168 -7.25 -15.81 20.62
N ARG A 169 -6.98 -14.93 19.66
CA ARG A 169 -5.68 -14.25 19.52
C ARG A 169 -5.87 -12.88 18.89
N ARG A 170 -5.25 -11.87 19.50
CA ARG A 170 -5.20 -10.49 19.02
C ARG A 170 -3.77 -10.11 18.67
N LEU A 171 -3.60 -9.52 17.51
CA LEU A 171 -2.35 -8.93 17.05
C LEU A 171 -2.48 -7.40 17.06
N TYR A 172 -1.38 -6.71 17.31
CA TYR A 172 -1.31 -5.27 17.12
C TYR A 172 -1.15 -4.96 15.63
N LEU A 173 -1.89 -3.96 15.15
CA LEU A 173 -1.76 -3.43 13.80
C LEU A 173 -1.95 -1.90 13.90
N PRO A 174 -1.01 -1.08 13.37
CA PRO A 174 -1.17 0.37 13.36
C PRO A 174 -2.49 0.81 12.71
N GLU A 175 -3.01 1.92 13.17
CA GLU A 175 -4.33 2.45 12.83
C GLU A 175 -4.15 3.60 11.84
N TYR A 176 -4.71 3.44 10.64
CA TYR A 176 -4.72 4.45 9.59
C TYR A 176 -6.10 4.52 8.97
N CYS A 177 -6.69 5.72 8.89
CA CYS A 177 -7.96 5.93 8.21
C CYS A 177 -7.81 6.81 6.97
N LEU A 178 -8.79 6.73 6.06
CA LEU A 178 -8.77 7.48 4.81
C LEU A 178 -8.77 9.01 5.03
N ASN A 179 -9.41 9.47 6.10
CA ASN A 179 -9.61 10.90 6.33
C ASN A 179 -8.36 11.66 6.80
N THR A 180 -7.34 10.95 7.28
CA THR A 180 -6.11 11.56 7.82
C THR A 180 -4.96 11.51 6.82
N HIS A 181 -5.20 10.98 5.60
CA HIS A 181 -4.20 10.84 4.56
C HIS A 181 -4.52 11.64 3.30
N ASP A 182 -3.58 11.72 2.37
CA ASP A 182 -3.69 12.56 1.19
C ASP A 182 -4.92 12.18 0.32
N PRO A 183 -5.89 13.09 0.14
CA PRO A 183 -7.08 12.82 -0.64
C PRO A 183 -6.81 12.70 -2.15
N SER A 184 -5.61 13.03 -2.65
CA SER A 184 -5.28 12.93 -4.08
C SER A 184 -5.31 11.49 -4.61
N PHE A 185 -5.11 10.48 -3.73
CA PHE A 185 -5.31 9.06 -4.06
C PHE A 185 -6.77 8.62 -3.92
N GLY A 186 -7.64 9.49 -3.42
CA GLY A 186 -9.07 9.23 -3.31
C GLY A 186 -9.40 8.05 -2.39
N ARG A 187 -10.48 7.34 -2.74
CA ARG A 187 -11.00 6.22 -1.94
C ARG A 187 -10.20 4.93 -2.07
N GLU A 188 -9.29 4.86 -2.99
CA GLU A 188 -8.46 3.68 -3.24
C GLU A 188 -7.24 3.59 -2.31
N MET A 189 -7.14 4.51 -1.34
CA MET A 189 -6.12 4.47 -0.30
C MET A 189 -6.31 3.35 0.73
N ASP A 190 -7.41 2.63 0.73
CA ASP A 190 -7.67 1.53 1.67
C ASP A 190 -6.57 0.46 1.61
N LEU A 191 -6.16 0.03 0.42
CA LEU A 191 -5.10 -0.97 0.28
C LEU A 191 -3.72 -0.42 0.69
N PRO A 192 -3.25 0.76 0.25
CA PRO A 192 -2.02 1.36 0.77
C PRO A 192 -1.98 1.51 2.29
N LEU A 193 -3.08 1.94 2.92
CA LEU A 193 -3.20 2.09 4.38
C LEU A 193 -2.95 0.76 5.10
N ILE A 194 -3.61 -0.30 4.63
CA ILE A 194 -3.46 -1.63 5.22
C ILE A 194 -2.07 -2.19 4.96
N MET A 195 -1.51 -2.01 3.76
CA MET A 195 -0.15 -2.48 3.45
C MET A 195 0.93 -1.75 4.26
N ALA A 196 0.76 -0.45 4.52
CA ALA A 196 1.62 0.30 5.44
C ALA A 196 1.49 -0.23 6.88
N ALA A 197 0.27 -0.46 7.35
CA ALA A 197 0.03 -1.02 8.68
C ALA A 197 0.68 -2.40 8.84
N LEU A 198 0.55 -3.29 7.85
CA LEU A 198 1.18 -4.61 7.86
C LEU A 198 2.71 -4.53 7.93
N ARG A 199 3.34 -3.57 7.25
CA ARG A 199 4.79 -3.37 7.28
C ARG A 199 5.26 -2.72 8.58
N ASN A 200 4.56 -1.68 9.04
CA ASN A 200 4.90 -0.97 10.28
C ASN A 200 4.72 -1.85 11.52
N ARG A 201 3.85 -2.84 11.48
CA ARG A 201 3.77 -3.88 12.49
C ARG A 201 5.11 -4.59 12.72
N TRP A 202 5.94 -4.73 11.68
CA TRP A 202 7.26 -5.36 11.75
C TRP A 202 8.40 -4.37 12.05
N GLY A 203 8.06 -3.18 12.53
CA GLY A 203 9.01 -2.16 12.99
C GLY A 203 9.51 -1.21 11.91
N GLU A 204 8.88 -1.19 10.72
CA GLU A 204 9.09 -0.08 9.79
C GLU A 204 8.33 1.17 10.27
N ASP A 205 8.69 2.29 9.73
CA ASP A 205 8.00 3.57 9.90
C ASP A 205 7.77 4.18 8.52
N ILE A 206 6.91 3.52 7.72
CA ILE A 206 6.56 3.93 6.37
C ILE A 206 5.20 4.60 6.37
N LEU A 207 5.06 5.65 5.57
CA LEU A 207 3.76 6.30 5.38
C LEU A 207 2.92 5.53 4.35
N PRO A 208 1.59 5.50 4.51
CA PRO A 208 0.68 4.94 3.51
C PRO A 208 0.88 5.55 2.11
N GLU A 209 1.21 6.84 2.04
CA GLU A 209 1.48 7.56 0.80
C GLU A 209 2.76 7.03 0.09
N GLU A 210 3.80 6.66 0.83
CA GLU A 210 4.98 6.00 0.24
C GLU A 210 4.60 4.67 -0.40
N VAL A 211 3.73 3.91 0.27
CA VAL A 211 3.22 2.65 -0.26
C VAL A 211 2.38 2.90 -1.50
N ALA A 212 1.49 3.89 -1.46
CA ALA A 212 0.64 4.27 -2.58
C ALA A 212 1.47 4.61 -3.82
N TYR A 213 2.52 5.43 -3.68
CA TYR A 213 3.40 5.81 -4.79
C TYR A 213 4.13 4.64 -5.43
N ILE A 214 4.55 3.63 -4.64
CA ILE A 214 5.27 2.48 -5.18
C ILE A 214 4.33 1.46 -5.84
N MET A 215 3.06 1.41 -5.40
CA MET A 215 2.10 0.45 -5.90
C MET A 215 1.09 1.02 -6.90
N GLU A 216 1.10 2.34 -7.14
CA GLU A 216 0.20 2.96 -8.10
C GLU A 216 0.31 2.31 -9.48
N ASP A 217 -0.83 1.91 -10.02
CA ASP A 217 -0.96 1.45 -11.38
C ASP A 217 -1.22 2.65 -12.30
N MET A 218 -0.18 3.07 -13.00
CA MET A 218 -0.23 4.27 -13.83
C MET A 218 -1.10 4.13 -15.08
N ALA A 219 -1.46 2.90 -15.47
CA ALA A 219 -2.40 2.66 -16.57
C ALA A 219 -3.83 3.05 -16.20
N THR A 220 -4.18 2.96 -14.92
CA THR A 220 -5.53 3.23 -14.40
C THR A 220 -5.56 4.37 -13.40
N SER A 221 -4.40 4.94 -13.03
CA SER A 221 -4.22 5.91 -11.94
C SER A 221 -4.84 5.42 -10.62
N SER A 222 -4.63 4.13 -10.31
CA SER A 222 -5.26 3.42 -9.21
C SER A 222 -4.24 2.78 -8.28
N THR A 223 -4.52 2.74 -7.00
CA THR A 223 -3.75 2.02 -5.98
C THR A 223 -4.44 0.71 -5.54
N ALA A 224 -5.48 0.28 -6.25
CA ALA A 224 -6.23 -0.94 -5.93
C ALA A 224 -5.60 -2.23 -6.49
N ASN A 225 -4.51 -2.14 -7.28
CA ASN A 225 -3.84 -3.29 -7.88
C ASN A 225 -3.07 -4.11 -6.83
N ALA A 226 -3.63 -5.24 -6.41
CA ALA A 226 -3.07 -6.07 -5.35
C ALA A 226 -1.78 -6.82 -5.77
N ALA A 227 -1.55 -7.02 -7.08
CA ALA A 227 -0.29 -7.57 -7.57
C ALA A 227 0.85 -6.55 -7.37
N PHE A 228 0.58 -5.27 -7.67
CA PHE A 228 1.54 -4.20 -7.44
C PHE A 228 1.75 -3.92 -5.94
N ALA A 229 0.71 -4.09 -5.10
CA ALA A 229 0.86 -4.02 -3.65
C ALA A 229 1.82 -5.09 -3.12
N ALA A 230 1.69 -6.33 -3.59
CA ALA A 230 2.60 -7.42 -3.23
C ALA A 230 4.02 -7.17 -3.77
N ALA A 231 4.16 -6.65 -5.00
CA ALA A 231 5.45 -6.30 -5.60
C ALA A 231 6.13 -5.17 -4.83
N ALA A 232 5.40 -4.14 -4.42
CA ALA A 232 5.90 -3.02 -3.62
C ALA A 232 6.43 -3.48 -2.25
N ALA A 233 5.71 -4.36 -1.55
CA ALA A 233 6.20 -4.96 -0.31
C ALA A 233 7.41 -5.86 -0.55
N GLY A 234 7.36 -6.68 -1.61
CA GLY A 234 8.44 -7.57 -2.03
C GLY A 234 9.73 -6.83 -2.37
N CYS A 235 9.64 -5.68 -3.04
CA CYS A 235 10.79 -4.81 -3.34
C CYS A 235 11.54 -4.40 -2.07
N CYS A 236 10.83 -4.19 -1.00
CA CYS A 236 11.39 -3.84 0.31
C CYS A 236 11.85 -5.05 1.13
N GLY A 237 11.82 -6.26 0.56
CA GLY A 237 12.31 -7.49 1.17
C GLY A 237 11.27 -8.28 1.98
N TYR A 238 10.00 -7.88 1.99
CA TYR A 238 8.94 -8.65 2.64
C TYR A 238 8.45 -9.77 1.73
N PRO A 239 8.42 -11.04 2.16
CA PRO A 239 7.65 -12.05 1.48
C PRO A 239 6.18 -11.68 1.49
N CYS A 240 5.61 -11.39 0.31
CA CYS A 240 4.25 -10.88 0.18
C CYS A 240 3.58 -11.46 -1.07
N TRP A 241 2.35 -11.95 -0.93
CA TRP A 241 1.61 -12.54 -2.05
C TRP A 241 0.09 -12.45 -1.86
N GLN A 242 -0.62 -12.43 -2.96
CA GLN A 242 -2.07 -12.61 -2.99
C GLN A 242 -2.44 -14.07 -2.74
N ALA A 243 -3.54 -14.30 -2.07
CA ALA A 243 -4.05 -15.63 -1.79
C ALA A 243 -5.59 -15.66 -1.84
N TRP A 244 -6.15 -16.83 -2.14
CA TRP A 244 -7.54 -17.14 -1.85
C TRP A 244 -7.57 -17.99 -0.60
N MET A 245 -8.17 -17.45 0.46
CA MET A 245 -8.15 -18.01 1.81
C MET A 245 -9.56 -18.30 2.30
N ASP A 246 -9.71 -19.41 3.02
CA ASP A 246 -10.88 -19.68 3.84
C ASP A 246 -10.65 -19.29 5.31
N LEU A 247 -11.57 -19.61 6.20
CA LEU A 247 -11.45 -19.26 7.61
C LEU A 247 -10.30 -20.03 8.30
N ALA A 248 -10.05 -21.27 7.88
CA ALA A 248 -8.94 -22.06 8.43
C ALA A 248 -7.60 -21.43 8.07
N ASP A 249 -7.44 -20.98 6.81
CA ASP A 249 -6.24 -20.28 6.36
C ASP A 249 -6.03 -18.97 7.14
N LEU A 250 -7.09 -18.16 7.30
CA LEU A 250 -7.01 -16.91 8.05
C LEU A 250 -6.62 -17.15 9.52
N ARG A 251 -7.22 -18.16 10.16
CA ARG A 251 -6.87 -18.55 11.53
C ARG A 251 -5.42 -19.01 11.64
N ALA A 252 -4.93 -19.78 10.67
CA ALA A 252 -3.52 -20.20 10.61
C ALA A 252 -2.58 -18.99 10.50
N GLN A 253 -2.90 -17.97 9.65
CA GLN A 253 -2.10 -16.75 9.56
C GLN A 253 -2.00 -16.03 10.90
N ILE A 254 -3.14 -15.81 11.57
CA ILE A 254 -3.17 -15.15 12.88
C ILE A 254 -2.47 -16.01 13.96
N HIS A 255 -2.65 -17.33 13.91
CA HIS A 255 -1.93 -18.27 14.79
C HIS A 255 -0.41 -18.14 14.63
N ASP A 256 0.09 -17.97 13.41
CA ASP A 256 1.52 -17.75 13.13
C ASP A 256 2.00 -16.33 13.46
N GLY A 257 1.12 -15.48 13.98
CA GLY A 257 1.45 -14.11 14.33
C GLY A 257 1.46 -13.14 13.15
N CYS A 258 0.84 -13.50 12.01
CA CYS A 258 0.78 -12.68 10.80
C CYS A 258 -0.62 -12.08 10.63
N SER A 259 -0.70 -10.75 10.64
CA SER A 259 -1.89 -10.04 10.18
C SER A 259 -2.01 -10.14 8.65
N VAL A 260 -3.23 -10.06 8.13
CA VAL A 260 -3.54 -10.29 6.72
C VAL A 260 -4.40 -9.14 6.21
N ALA A 261 -4.11 -8.62 5.01
CA ALA A 261 -5.08 -7.79 4.31
C ALA A 261 -6.18 -8.68 3.73
N VAL A 262 -7.43 -8.38 4.04
CA VAL A 262 -8.62 -9.13 3.58
C VAL A 262 -9.53 -8.22 2.80
N GLN A 263 -10.07 -8.69 1.68
CA GLN A 263 -11.02 -7.91 0.89
C GLN A 263 -12.45 -8.25 1.33
N VAL A 264 -13.19 -7.21 1.74
CA VAL A 264 -14.56 -7.32 2.25
C VAL A 264 -15.49 -6.53 1.33
N GLU A 265 -16.58 -7.15 0.90
CA GLU A 265 -17.62 -6.51 0.12
C GLU A 265 -18.71 -5.99 1.06
N ARG A 266 -18.88 -4.68 1.12
CA ARG A 266 -19.87 -4.07 2.01
C ARG A 266 -20.48 -2.80 1.43
N ARG A 267 -21.63 -2.40 1.96
CA ARG A 267 -22.24 -1.12 1.64
C ARG A 267 -21.55 -0.01 2.42
N ILE A 268 -20.95 0.92 1.70
CA ILE A 268 -20.42 2.16 2.26
C ILE A 268 -21.54 3.20 2.31
N ARG A 269 -21.64 3.94 3.43
CA ARG A 269 -22.65 4.98 3.60
C ARG A 269 -22.59 5.99 2.44
N GLY A 270 -23.73 6.22 1.80
CA GLY A 270 -23.84 7.13 0.66
C GLY A 270 -23.51 6.54 -0.70
N GLN A 271 -23.18 5.23 -0.79
CA GLN A 271 -23.03 4.52 -2.07
C GLN A 271 -24.26 3.63 -2.34
N ARG A 272 -24.66 3.55 -3.63
CA ARG A 272 -25.77 2.67 -4.06
C ARG A 272 -25.34 1.21 -4.08
N ASP A 273 -24.16 0.94 -4.62
CA ASP A 273 -23.65 -0.41 -4.83
C ASP A 273 -22.69 -0.81 -3.71
N PRO A 274 -22.60 -2.11 -3.38
CA PRO A 274 -21.58 -2.60 -2.47
C PRO A 274 -20.18 -2.28 -3.01
N ALA A 275 -19.31 -1.79 -2.15
CA ALA A 275 -17.91 -1.55 -2.47
C ALA A 275 -17.04 -2.67 -1.90
N ARG A 276 -15.95 -2.98 -2.59
CA ARG A 276 -14.89 -3.83 -2.07
C ARG A 276 -13.88 -2.96 -1.37
N VAL A 277 -13.62 -3.27 -0.11
CA VAL A 277 -12.71 -2.55 0.76
C VAL A 277 -11.66 -3.52 1.30
N TRP A 278 -10.41 -3.09 1.32
CA TRP A 278 -9.35 -3.83 1.99
C TRP A 278 -9.32 -3.46 3.47
N MET A 279 -9.35 -4.47 4.33
CA MET A 279 -9.28 -4.35 5.77
C MET A 279 -8.11 -5.13 6.32
N GLY A 280 -7.57 -4.73 7.45
CA GLY A 280 -6.52 -5.46 8.16
C GLY A 280 -7.10 -6.45 9.14
N LEU A 281 -7.03 -7.75 8.88
CA LEU A 281 -7.37 -8.78 9.86
C LEU A 281 -6.26 -8.88 10.90
N ARG A 282 -6.60 -8.65 12.18
CA ARG A 282 -5.65 -8.66 13.30
C ARG A 282 -5.98 -9.65 14.39
N GLY A 283 -7.07 -10.40 14.26
CA GLY A 283 -7.38 -11.42 15.27
C GLY A 283 -8.76 -12.00 15.22
N PHE A 284 -8.95 -12.92 16.13
CA PHE A 284 -10.21 -13.60 16.42
C PHE A 284 -10.43 -13.63 17.93
N GLY A 285 -11.69 -13.67 18.35
CA GLY A 285 -12.07 -13.82 19.72
C GLY A 285 -13.43 -14.50 19.87
N HIS A 286 -13.76 -14.80 21.11
CA HIS A 286 -15.05 -15.34 21.52
C HIS A 286 -15.66 -14.44 22.59
N ASP A 287 -16.94 -14.19 22.51
CA ASP A 287 -17.72 -13.49 23.53
C ASP A 287 -18.58 -14.49 24.28
N ASP A 288 -18.19 -14.82 25.50
CA ASP A 288 -18.88 -15.80 26.35
C ASP A 288 -20.30 -15.34 26.73
N ALA A 289 -20.56 -14.03 26.77
CA ALA A 289 -21.88 -13.51 27.16
C ALA A 289 -22.95 -13.75 26.11
N VAL A 290 -22.57 -13.74 24.85
CA VAL A 290 -23.48 -13.98 23.71
C VAL A 290 -23.15 -15.29 22.97
N MET A 291 -22.18 -16.04 23.46
CA MET A 291 -21.70 -17.32 22.88
C MET A 291 -21.42 -17.20 21.37
N ALA A 292 -20.72 -16.14 20.97
CA ALA A 292 -20.47 -15.83 19.57
C ALA A 292 -19.00 -15.53 19.29
N ASP A 293 -18.51 -16.06 18.18
CA ASP A 293 -17.19 -15.72 17.65
C ASP A 293 -17.23 -14.40 16.91
N TYR A 294 -16.13 -13.65 17.01
CA TYR A 294 -15.93 -12.40 16.30
C TYR A 294 -14.54 -12.30 15.69
N VAL A 295 -14.40 -11.41 14.70
CA VAL A 295 -13.13 -11.02 14.11
C VAL A 295 -12.75 -9.61 14.56
N LEU A 296 -11.45 -9.39 14.70
CA LEU A 296 -10.85 -8.10 14.99
C LEU A 296 -10.24 -7.56 13.70
N LEU A 297 -10.69 -6.39 13.28
CA LEU A 297 -10.29 -5.78 12.02
C LEU A 297 -9.76 -4.35 12.24
N ASN A 298 -8.93 -3.90 11.31
CA ASN A 298 -8.69 -2.49 11.05
C ASN A 298 -9.48 -2.11 9.81
N ASP A 299 -10.41 -1.19 9.98
CA ASP A 299 -11.28 -0.64 8.92
C ASP A 299 -10.78 0.76 8.53
N PRO A 300 -10.12 0.91 7.38
CA PRO A 300 -9.58 2.21 6.97
C PRO A 300 -10.67 3.23 6.61
N THR A 301 -11.91 2.82 6.44
CA THR A 301 -13.04 3.72 6.13
C THR A 301 -13.68 4.34 7.35
N ALA A 302 -13.10 4.13 8.55
CA ALA A 302 -13.52 4.79 9.78
C ALA A 302 -13.30 6.31 9.69
N ASP A 303 -14.03 7.05 10.53
CA ASP A 303 -13.97 8.52 10.51
C ASP A 303 -12.65 9.08 11.05
N THR A 304 -11.99 8.36 11.95
CA THR A 304 -10.71 8.75 12.58
C THR A 304 -9.81 7.52 12.77
N ASP A 305 -8.51 7.75 12.94
CA ASP A 305 -7.55 6.65 13.22
C ASP A 305 -7.95 5.86 14.49
N GLY A 306 -8.39 6.53 15.53
CA GLY A 306 -8.82 5.86 16.77
C GLY A 306 -10.08 4.98 16.62
N ALA A 307 -10.87 5.16 15.55
CA ALA A 307 -12.06 4.38 15.24
C ALA A 307 -11.79 3.22 14.26
N VAL A 308 -10.56 3.12 13.72
CA VAL A 308 -10.16 2.09 12.76
C VAL A 308 -10.30 0.68 13.32
N ASN A 309 -9.98 0.50 14.60
CA ASN A 309 -10.13 -0.78 15.29
C ASN A 309 -11.60 -1.14 15.47
N CYS A 310 -12.07 -2.13 14.74
CA CYS A 310 -13.43 -2.59 14.84
C CYS A 310 -13.52 -4.10 15.10
N THR A 311 -14.69 -4.49 15.59
CA THR A 311 -15.07 -5.89 15.83
C THR A 311 -16.29 -6.20 14.98
N MET A 312 -16.27 -7.35 14.32
CA MET A 312 -17.40 -7.83 13.51
C MET A 312 -17.74 -9.25 13.92
N ALA A 313 -19.02 -9.60 14.00
CA ALA A 313 -19.44 -10.98 14.21
C ALA A 313 -18.85 -11.88 13.11
N LEU A 314 -18.34 -13.05 13.49
CA LEU A 314 -17.68 -13.95 12.53
C LEU A 314 -18.62 -14.33 11.38
N VAL A 315 -19.91 -14.55 11.67
CA VAL A 315 -20.91 -14.89 10.66
C VAL A 315 -21.10 -13.78 9.63
N ASP A 316 -21.08 -12.52 10.06
CA ASP A 316 -21.19 -11.37 9.15
C ASP A 316 -19.91 -11.17 8.35
N PHE A 317 -18.76 -11.31 8.99
CA PHE A 317 -17.48 -11.28 8.28
C PHE A 317 -17.44 -12.32 7.16
N MET A 318 -17.77 -13.58 7.45
CA MET A 318 -17.76 -14.66 6.46
C MET A 318 -18.78 -14.47 5.34
N ARG A 319 -19.86 -13.71 5.57
CA ARG A 319 -20.83 -13.34 4.53
C ARG A 319 -20.26 -12.34 3.54
N TYR A 320 -19.43 -11.41 4.00
CA TYR A 320 -18.90 -10.29 3.21
C TYR A 320 -17.46 -10.50 2.74
N PHE A 321 -16.73 -11.41 3.36
CA PHE A 321 -15.37 -11.75 2.94
C PHE A 321 -15.37 -12.41 1.56
N THR A 322 -14.68 -11.79 0.61
CA THR A 322 -14.64 -12.28 -0.79
C THR A 322 -13.81 -13.57 -0.94
N GLY A 323 -13.01 -13.92 0.06
CA GLY A 323 -11.98 -14.95 0.01
C GLY A 323 -10.61 -14.43 -0.44
N ARG A 324 -10.55 -13.21 -0.97
CA ARG A 324 -9.30 -12.61 -1.45
C ARG A 324 -8.52 -11.98 -0.29
N ALA A 325 -7.24 -12.28 -0.22
CA ALA A 325 -6.35 -11.82 0.84
C ALA A 325 -4.95 -11.50 0.31
N ILE A 326 -4.19 -10.71 1.07
CA ILE A 326 -2.75 -10.50 0.85
C ILE A 326 -2.04 -10.91 2.14
N ALA A 327 -1.19 -11.92 2.03
CA ALA A 327 -0.31 -12.35 3.11
C ALA A 327 1.01 -11.60 3.05
N LEU A 328 1.50 -11.15 4.20
CA LEU A 328 2.80 -10.51 4.35
C LEU A 328 3.53 -11.12 5.55
N ARG A 329 4.77 -11.56 5.33
CA ARG A 329 5.64 -12.14 6.36
C ARG A 329 6.73 -11.17 6.78
N ALA A 330 7.30 -11.37 7.96
CA ALA A 330 8.48 -10.63 8.39
C ALA A 330 9.63 -10.77 7.37
N LYS A 331 10.43 -9.73 7.23
CA LYS A 331 11.65 -9.79 6.44
C LYS A 331 12.59 -10.86 7.01
N PRO A 332 13.18 -11.72 6.17
CA PRO A 332 14.32 -12.50 6.56
C PRO A 332 15.44 -11.58 7.05
N ARG A 333 16.16 -12.01 8.10
CA ARG A 333 17.22 -11.17 8.73
C ARG A 333 18.39 -10.85 7.82
N ASP A 334 18.64 -11.71 6.85
CA ASP A 334 19.72 -11.63 5.85
C ASP A 334 19.37 -10.83 4.60
N LEU A 335 18.10 -10.51 4.39
CA LEU A 335 17.71 -9.61 3.32
C LEU A 335 17.95 -8.16 3.77
N ALA A 336 19.11 -7.60 3.40
CA ALA A 336 19.32 -6.18 3.43
C ALA A 336 18.20 -5.49 2.65
N ALA A 337 17.64 -4.42 3.19
CA ALA A 337 16.73 -3.56 2.45
C ALA A 337 17.46 -3.07 1.19
N ASN A 338 17.06 -3.54 0.04
CA ASN A 338 17.75 -3.28 -1.22
C ASN A 338 17.72 -1.80 -1.63
N ARG A 339 16.96 -0.97 -0.88
CA ARG A 339 16.86 0.47 -1.14
C ARG A 339 16.50 1.22 0.13
N PRO A 340 17.26 2.23 0.51
CA PRO A 340 16.73 3.25 1.41
C PRO A 340 15.64 4.00 0.62
N LEU A 341 14.37 3.73 0.91
CA LEU A 341 13.26 4.52 0.39
C LEU A 341 13.24 5.92 1.02
N ARG A 342 13.89 6.06 2.17
CA ARG A 342 13.94 7.30 2.94
C ARG A 342 15.35 7.86 3.00
N LEU A 343 15.47 9.14 2.61
CA LEU A 343 16.66 9.95 2.78
C LEU A 343 16.38 11.01 3.84
N ARG A 344 17.06 10.97 4.96
CA ARG A 344 17.03 12.06 5.94
C ARG A 344 17.78 13.26 5.40
N CYS A 345 17.11 14.40 5.40
CA CYS A 345 17.63 15.68 4.94
C CYS A 345 17.40 16.73 6.03
N GLU A 346 18.02 17.89 5.84
CA GLU A 346 17.74 19.11 6.56
C GLU A 346 16.89 20.04 5.68
N LEU A 347 16.18 20.99 6.27
CA LEU A 347 15.47 22.03 5.56
C LEU A 347 16.17 23.36 5.77
N GLU A 348 16.72 23.92 4.71
CA GLU A 348 17.29 25.26 4.68
C GLU A 348 16.23 26.30 4.30
N PRO A 349 16.10 27.38 5.08
CA PRO A 349 15.19 28.48 4.74
C PRO A 349 15.54 29.10 3.38
N GLY A 350 14.52 29.35 2.57
CA GLY A 350 14.64 30.11 1.34
C GLY A 350 14.58 31.62 1.57
N GLN A 351 14.74 32.38 0.49
CA GLN A 351 14.63 33.85 0.54
C GLN A 351 13.17 34.30 0.77
N GLN A 352 12.20 33.54 0.26
CA GLN A 352 10.78 33.81 0.49
C GLN A 352 10.33 33.22 1.82
N PRO A 353 9.59 33.93 2.66
CA PRO A 353 9.04 33.42 3.91
C PRO A 353 8.23 32.14 3.68
N GLY A 354 8.47 31.15 4.51
CA GLY A 354 7.77 29.86 4.43
C GLY A 354 8.28 28.91 3.35
N THR A 355 9.26 29.30 2.55
CA THR A 355 9.90 28.44 1.56
C THR A 355 11.16 27.81 2.14
N TYR A 356 11.34 26.53 1.89
CA TYR A 356 12.47 25.73 2.35
C TYR A 356 12.99 24.82 1.22
N TYR A 357 14.27 24.46 1.32
CA TYR A 357 14.91 23.53 0.40
C TYR A 357 15.45 22.33 1.19
N PHE A 358 15.27 21.15 0.65
CA PHE A 358 15.97 19.98 1.19
C PHE A 358 17.47 20.15 1.00
N SER A 359 18.22 19.92 2.05
CA SER A 359 19.67 20.00 2.06
C SER A 359 20.28 18.73 2.64
N GLN A 360 21.38 18.28 2.08
CA GLN A 360 22.17 17.19 2.62
C GLN A 360 23.63 17.64 2.72
N HIS A 361 24.19 17.59 3.93
CA HIS A 361 25.57 18.04 4.19
C HIS A 361 25.84 19.48 3.71
N GLY A 362 24.88 20.38 3.89
CA GLY A 362 25.01 21.79 3.49
C GLY A 362 24.93 22.04 1.97
N GLN A 363 24.57 21.06 1.18
CA GLN A 363 24.28 21.22 -0.23
C GLN A 363 22.78 21.07 -0.47
N ARG A 364 22.18 22.07 -1.16
CA ARG A 364 20.78 22.00 -1.55
C ARG A 364 20.60 20.85 -2.53
N ASP A 365 19.64 20.00 -2.19
CA ASP A 365 19.24 18.86 -3.01
C ASP A 365 18.01 19.26 -3.82
N ALA A 366 18.22 19.63 -5.08
CA ALA A 366 17.12 19.97 -5.97
C ALA A 366 16.15 18.79 -6.10
N LEU A 367 14.86 19.08 -5.98
CA LEU A 367 13.84 18.08 -6.29
C LEU A 367 13.91 17.76 -7.79
N PRO A 368 13.90 16.48 -8.20
CA PRO A 368 13.99 16.13 -9.62
C PRO A 368 12.88 16.77 -10.46
N ASP A 369 13.16 17.09 -11.73
CA ASP A 369 12.17 17.68 -12.64
C ASP A 369 10.94 16.78 -12.83
N ASN A 370 11.12 15.47 -12.80
CA ASN A 370 10.04 14.49 -12.84
C ASN A 370 9.32 14.30 -11.51
N PHE A 371 9.55 15.19 -10.56
CA PHE A 371 8.89 15.22 -9.26
C PHE A 371 7.44 15.69 -9.44
N ALA A 372 6.63 14.90 -10.11
CA ALA A 372 5.16 15.05 -10.07
C ALA A 372 4.62 14.67 -8.68
N GLY A 373 5.54 14.69 -7.72
CA GLY A 373 5.36 14.07 -6.47
C GLY A 373 4.44 14.82 -5.54
N TRP A 374 4.07 14.08 -4.57
CA TRP A 374 3.31 14.49 -3.43
C TRP A 374 4.26 15.05 -2.37
N ILE A 375 3.95 16.19 -1.83
CA ILE A 375 4.69 16.85 -0.76
C ILE A 375 3.72 17.06 0.39
N ALA A 376 4.07 16.61 1.58
CA ALA A 376 3.23 16.77 2.75
C ALA A 376 4.04 17.12 3.98
N CYS A 377 3.33 17.71 4.92
CA CYS A 377 3.82 18.04 6.24
C CYS A 377 2.95 17.32 7.27
N ALA A 378 3.57 16.53 8.14
CA ALA A 378 2.88 15.93 9.27
C ALA A 378 3.07 16.79 10.52
N ALA A 379 1.96 17.25 11.11
CA ALA A 379 2.02 17.98 12.37
C ALA A 379 2.38 17.05 13.52
N HIS A 380 3.34 17.45 14.34
CA HIS A 380 3.66 16.78 15.59
C HIS A 380 2.95 17.49 16.74
N ASP A 381 1.88 16.94 17.25
CA ASP A 381 1.17 17.43 18.43
C ASP A 381 1.98 17.18 19.71
N GLY A 382 3.17 17.75 19.82
CA GLY A 382 3.94 17.81 21.07
C GLY A 382 4.25 16.48 21.78
N VAL A 383 3.84 15.34 21.23
CA VAL A 383 4.03 14.02 21.81
C VAL A 383 5.30 13.41 21.25
N ALA A 384 6.21 13.05 22.14
CA ALA A 384 7.54 12.53 21.84
C ALA A 384 7.58 11.18 21.07
N HIS A 385 6.43 10.58 20.73
CA HIS A 385 6.28 9.29 20.08
C HIS A 385 5.33 9.36 18.89
N ALA A 386 5.53 10.31 17.99
CA ALA A 386 4.79 10.28 16.74
C ALA A 386 5.26 9.09 15.88
N THR A 387 4.65 7.95 16.09
CA THR A 387 4.59 6.93 15.05
C THR A 387 3.77 7.49 13.88
N THR A 388 4.01 7.04 12.66
CA THR A 388 3.19 7.40 11.49
C THR A 388 1.69 7.21 11.72
N ALA A 389 1.32 6.40 12.71
CA ALA A 389 -0.06 6.09 13.11
C ALA A 389 -0.90 7.28 13.59
N HIS A 390 -0.30 8.39 14.00
CA HIS A 390 -1.01 9.48 14.68
C HIS A 390 -0.67 10.86 14.11
N ARG A 391 -0.29 10.93 12.84
CA ARG A 391 0.09 12.18 12.19
C ARG A 391 -1.03 12.71 11.31
N SER A 392 -1.48 13.92 11.55
CA SER A 392 -2.33 14.65 10.62
C SER A 392 -1.48 15.21 9.49
N PHE A 393 -1.91 15.02 8.25
CA PHE A 393 -1.22 15.52 7.07
C PHE A 393 -1.69 16.90 6.68
N VAL A 394 -0.73 17.77 6.39
CA VAL A 394 -0.97 19.07 5.78
C VAL A 394 -0.19 19.12 4.47
N ARG A 395 -0.87 19.41 3.38
CA ARG A 395 -0.24 19.49 2.07
C ARG A 395 0.65 20.73 1.96
N MET A 396 1.77 20.58 1.25
CA MET A 396 2.67 21.69 0.92
C MET A 396 2.67 21.93 -0.58
N GLU A 397 3.09 23.13 -0.98
CA GLU A 397 3.28 23.48 -2.38
C GLU A 397 4.75 23.28 -2.77
N ARG A 398 4.97 22.78 -3.98
CA ARG A 398 6.28 22.81 -4.61
C ARG A 398 6.49 24.17 -5.27
N THR A 399 7.69 24.72 -5.11
CA THR A 399 8.09 25.94 -5.81
C THR A 399 8.78 25.60 -7.14
N GLU A 400 8.75 26.52 -8.10
CA GLU A 400 9.35 26.33 -9.44
C GLU A 400 10.85 26.08 -9.38
N ASP A 401 11.53 26.61 -8.37
CA ASP A 401 12.97 26.47 -8.13
C ASP A 401 13.35 25.22 -7.31
N GLY A 402 12.39 24.28 -7.13
CA GLY A 402 12.61 23.00 -6.47
C GLY A 402 12.59 23.02 -4.95
N GLY A 403 12.07 24.08 -4.34
CA GLY A 403 11.79 24.15 -2.92
C GLY A 403 10.39 23.64 -2.56
N VAL A 404 10.10 23.67 -1.27
CA VAL A 404 8.80 23.38 -0.67
C VAL A 404 8.28 24.59 0.09
N ARG A 405 7.00 24.92 -0.06
CA ARG A 405 6.36 26.06 0.59
C ARG A 405 5.29 25.59 1.55
N PHE A 406 5.36 26.07 2.77
CA PHE A 406 4.29 25.87 3.75
C PHE A 406 3.08 26.73 3.39
N LEU A 407 1.90 26.16 3.52
CA LEU A 407 0.66 26.90 3.39
C LEU A 407 0.54 27.98 4.48
N PRO A 408 -0.09 29.13 4.20
CA PRO A 408 -0.19 30.24 5.14
C PRO A 408 -0.75 29.85 6.51
N GLU A 409 -1.74 28.99 6.55
CA GLU A 409 -2.36 28.48 7.78
C GLU A 409 -1.39 27.67 8.63
N VAL A 410 -0.48 26.90 8.01
CA VAL A 410 0.55 26.13 8.72
C VAL A 410 1.60 27.07 9.31
N LEU A 411 2.00 28.10 8.55
CA LEU A 411 2.92 29.13 9.04
C LEU A 411 2.30 29.89 10.20
N ALA A 412 1.00 30.22 10.12
CA ALA A 412 0.28 30.94 11.17
C ALA A 412 0.13 30.10 12.45
N ALA A 413 -0.04 28.79 12.33
CA ALA A 413 -0.14 27.89 13.47
C ALA A 413 1.20 27.70 14.19
N GLY A 414 2.31 27.72 13.45
CA GLY A 414 3.63 27.38 13.96
C GLY A 414 3.71 25.97 14.54
N GLY A 415 4.86 25.54 14.99
CA GLY A 415 5.00 24.24 15.62
C GLY A 415 6.16 23.42 15.06
N ARG A 416 6.15 22.11 15.37
CA ARG A 416 7.13 21.16 14.87
C ARG A 416 6.50 20.27 13.81
N PHE A 417 7.17 20.15 12.68
CA PHE A 417 6.68 19.40 11.54
C PHE A 417 7.74 18.45 11.02
N SER A 418 7.30 17.27 10.52
CA SER A 418 8.10 16.43 9.63
C SER A 418 7.63 16.68 8.21
N VAL A 419 8.56 17.09 7.36
CA VAL A 419 8.29 17.38 5.94
C VAL A 419 8.74 16.19 5.11
N TYR A 420 7.84 15.72 4.26
CA TYR A 420 8.04 14.57 3.39
C TYR A 420 7.89 15.00 1.95
N ALA A 421 8.81 14.55 1.12
CA ALA A 421 8.71 14.74 -0.32
C ALA A 421 8.93 13.40 -1.01
N VAL A 422 7.90 12.89 -1.68
CA VAL A 422 7.90 11.58 -2.34
C VAL A 422 7.97 11.79 -3.85
N ASP A 423 8.92 11.16 -4.50
CA ASP A 423 9.03 11.17 -5.95
C ASP A 423 8.24 10.00 -6.59
N GLN A 424 8.13 10.02 -7.91
CA GLN A 424 7.42 8.98 -8.68
C GLN A 424 8.02 7.57 -8.50
N THR A 425 9.22 7.47 -7.96
CA THR A 425 9.90 6.21 -7.69
C THR A 425 9.62 5.69 -6.28
N GLY A 426 8.83 6.41 -5.48
CA GLY A 426 8.58 6.12 -4.08
C GLY A 426 9.77 6.43 -3.17
N ARG A 427 10.81 7.13 -3.66
CA ARG A 427 11.86 7.65 -2.79
C ARG A 427 11.32 8.82 -2.01
N MET A 428 11.62 8.82 -0.74
CA MET A 428 11.19 9.87 0.16
C MET A 428 12.38 10.64 0.73
N ARG A 429 12.28 11.97 0.70
CA ARG A 429 13.09 12.86 1.52
C ARG A 429 12.30 13.21 2.77
N VAL A 430 12.95 13.15 3.92
CA VAL A 430 12.34 13.45 5.22
C VAL A 430 13.20 14.45 5.95
N ALA A 431 12.60 15.57 6.35
CA ALA A 431 13.26 16.57 7.18
C ALA A 431 12.34 17.06 8.29
N GLU A 432 12.91 17.42 9.43
CA GLU A 432 12.18 18.05 10.52
C GLU A 432 12.41 19.55 10.51
N VAL A 433 11.35 20.32 10.76
CA VAL A 433 11.41 21.77 10.88
C VAL A 433 10.60 22.24 12.07
N ARG A 434 11.09 23.28 12.72
CA ARG A 434 10.37 23.98 13.78
C ARG A 434 10.03 25.39 13.29
N LEU A 435 8.75 25.63 13.07
CA LEU A 435 8.24 26.96 12.75
C LEU A 435 8.01 27.74 14.06
N PRO A 436 8.39 29.03 14.10
CA PRO A 436 8.12 29.86 15.27
C PRO A 436 6.61 29.99 15.48
N LYS A 437 6.17 29.88 16.72
CA LYS A 437 4.78 30.22 17.04
C LYS A 437 4.60 31.73 16.86
N PRO A 438 3.49 32.18 16.24
CA PRO A 438 3.21 33.60 16.16
C PRO A 438 3.14 34.19 17.57
N ARG A 439 3.77 35.33 17.76
CA ARG A 439 3.59 36.08 19.01
C ARG A 439 2.11 36.49 19.09
N PRO A 440 1.44 36.29 20.23
CA PRO A 440 0.11 36.83 20.39
C PRO A 440 0.19 38.32 20.06
N ALA A 441 -0.75 38.81 19.27
CA ALA A 441 -0.85 40.23 18.97
C ALA A 441 -0.85 40.99 20.32
N PRO A 442 -0.08 42.08 20.48
CA PRO A 442 -0.12 42.86 21.69
C PRO A 442 -1.59 43.21 21.93
N GLU A 443 -2.05 42.87 23.15
CA GLU A 443 -3.40 43.25 23.57
C GLU A 443 -3.55 44.74 23.29
N GLN A 444 -4.47 45.09 22.45
CA GLN A 444 -4.81 46.50 22.25
C GLN A 444 -5.24 47.03 23.60
N PRO A 445 -4.66 48.14 24.07
CA PRO A 445 -5.06 48.69 25.36
C PRO A 445 -6.57 48.92 25.31
N VAL A 446 -7.29 48.29 26.22
CA VAL A 446 -8.72 48.52 26.39
C VAL A 446 -8.89 50.01 26.57
N THR A 447 -9.39 50.69 25.55
CA THR A 447 -9.76 52.10 25.64
C THR A 447 -10.88 52.16 26.65
N GLN A 448 -10.55 52.64 27.87
CA GLN A 448 -11.55 52.89 28.88
C GLN A 448 -12.62 53.80 28.23
N ALA A 449 -13.85 53.30 28.21
CA ALA A 449 -14.98 54.07 27.79
C ALA A 449 -15.03 55.33 28.67
N GLN A 450 -14.88 56.51 28.04
CA GLN A 450 -15.08 57.78 28.73
C GLN A 450 -16.52 57.81 29.25
N ASP A 451 -16.65 57.98 30.57
CA ASP A 451 -17.90 58.23 31.26
C ASP A 451 -18.65 59.39 30.54
N LYS A 452 -19.84 59.10 30.07
CA LYS A 452 -20.78 60.13 29.67
C LYS A 452 -21.30 60.80 30.93
N PRO A 453 -21.33 62.18 31.01
CA PRO A 453 -21.88 62.83 32.16
C PRO A 453 -23.40 62.61 32.25
N ASP A 454 -23.84 62.33 33.47
CA ASP A 454 -25.24 62.19 33.89
C ASP A 454 -26.09 63.36 33.39
N THR A 455 -27.08 63.11 32.55
CA THR A 455 -28.19 63.98 32.26
C THR A 455 -29.29 63.77 33.29
N VAL A 456 -29.49 64.77 34.13
CA VAL A 456 -30.57 64.92 35.13
C VAL A 456 -31.92 64.72 34.46
N PRO A 457 -32.84 63.93 35.03
CA PRO A 457 -34.20 63.81 34.48
C PRO A 457 -35.06 65.03 34.88
N ALA A 458 -35.70 65.63 33.89
CA ALA A 458 -36.70 66.66 34.10
C ALA A 458 -38.02 66.08 34.63
N ALA A 459 -38.60 66.72 35.60
CA ALA A 459 -39.86 66.30 36.29
C ALA A 459 -41.07 66.34 35.33
N PRO A 460 -42.12 65.52 35.62
CA PRO A 460 -43.32 65.45 34.79
C PRO A 460 -44.30 66.59 35.09
N GLY A 461 -44.61 67.30 33.98
CA GLY A 461 -45.76 68.28 34.00
C GLY A 461 -47.06 67.53 33.72
N ALA A 462 -48.02 67.81 34.56
CA ALA A 462 -49.40 67.31 34.55
C ALA A 462 -50.33 68.05 33.54
N PHE A 463 -51.51 67.49 33.36
CA PHE A 463 -52.75 67.94 32.70
C PHE A 463 -52.81 67.68 31.17
N GLY A 464 -53.88 67.17 30.62
CA GLY A 464 -55.27 67.04 30.99
C GLY A 464 -56.12 66.75 29.76
N GLN A 465 -57.20 66.04 29.96
CA GLN A 465 -58.33 65.64 29.16
C GLN A 465 -58.21 64.38 28.32
#